data_69f84f7e9baac61100d8436a15e4964b
#
_entry.id   69f84f7e9baac61100d8436a15e4964b
#
_cell.length_a   1.000
_cell.length_b   1.000
_cell.length_c   1.000
_cell.angle_alpha   90.00
_cell.angle_beta   90.00
_cell.angle_gamma   90.00
#
_symmetry.space_group_name_H-M   'P 1'
#
loop_
_entity.id
_entity.type
_entity.pdbx_description
1 polymer ?
#
loop_
_entity_poly.entity_id
_entity_poly.type
_entity_poly.pdbx_seq_one_letter_code
_entity_poly.pdbx_strand_id
1 'polypeptide(L)'
;MRIFSRVLVTIFVIFGLTLAVLLYYTVNPKLPAYVPVQQVHYQDQWSAADRQTYYFTPQGTQVKGLHYDWFTALELPFSEQRFAAPEYLARFGFLIDPKQVPTTQNPGNLPVGFTRHTNAGSSVQYLDITCAACHTGELHYKGQALRIDGGSAQHVLPSSVPTVRGGSFGQALVASLAATYYNPWKFERFARTVLGDRYAAEHGQLRLDFKQSLNAFLKVAWNDTHRGLYPTQEGPGRTDAFGRIANASFGDAISPDNYRVGNAPVDYPQLWDIWTFDWVQWNGSAQQPMARNIGEALGVGATLSFFDSAGQPLQGAARYPSSVRVRDLNLIEETLQRLKPPTWPQDLFGAVDKPLAAQGRALFAENCAGCHVPTVSQEGGRPVQHLKMLAVDYIGTDPGTANNIADQRYDLSALRWDPAELAKLNVELHPTPTEPLDLKNISVAKGLAYVTAFVEDHAYRAAGVTPAERPRMDGYGLPIGVRELRAYKARPLAGVWATPPFLHNGSVPTIYQLLSPQDERST
;
A
#
# COMPACT_ATOMS: atom_id res chain seq x y z
N MET A 1 28.98 -39.36 -29.07
CA MET A 1 28.05 -39.43 -27.95
C MET A 1 28.62 -38.86 -26.62
N ARG A 2 29.77 -39.36 -26.11
CA ARG A 2 30.31 -38.88 -24.80
C ARG A 2 30.73 -37.40 -24.76
N ILE A 3 31.20 -36.80 -25.85
CA ILE A 3 31.59 -35.38 -25.91
C ILE A 3 30.33 -34.50 -25.89
N PHE A 4 29.29 -34.87 -26.65
CA PHE A 4 28.02 -34.12 -26.69
C PHE A 4 27.29 -34.09 -25.32
N SER A 5 27.32 -35.25 -24.62
CA SER A 5 26.78 -35.35 -23.26
C SER A 5 27.54 -34.46 -22.27
N ARG A 6 28.87 -34.38 -22.35
CA ARG A 6 29.68 -33.51 -21.48
C ARG A 6 29.43 -32.03 -21.74
N VAL A 7 29.29 -31.62 -23.00
CA VAL A 7 28.96 -30.23 -23.38
C VAL A 7 27.59 -29.85 -22.85
N LEU A 8 26.60 -30.73 -23.00
CA LEU A 8 25.26 -30.48 -22.50
C LEU A 8 25.23 -30.31 -20.96
N VAL A 9 25.91 -31.21 -20.24
CA VAL A 9 26.02 -31.12 -18.77
C VAL A 9 26.72 -29.82 -18.35
N THR A 10 27.80 -29.43 -19.06
CA THR A 10 28.49 -28.16 -18.75
C THR A 10 27.59 -26.95 -18.96
N ILE A 11 26.79 -26.92 -20.04
CA ILE A 11 25.81 -25.85 -20.31
C ILE A 11 24.76 -25.78 -19.19
N PHE A 12 24.21 -26.92 -18.77
CA PHE A 12 23.24 -26.97 -17.66
C PHE A 12 23.84 -26.50 -16.33
N VAL A 13 25.08 -26.86 -16.03
CA VAL A 13 25.76 -26.41 -14.80
C VAL A 13 26.02 -24.90 -14.85
N ILE A 14 26.50 -24.37 -15.97
CA ILE A 14 26.74 -22.93 -16.15
C ILE A 14 25.42 -22.17 -16.02
N PHE A 15 24.33 -22.62 -16.68
CA PHE A 15 23.03 -22.01 -16.59
C PHE A 15 22.49 -22.03 -15.15
N GLY A 16 22.61 -23.17 -14.45
CA GLY A 16 22.20 -23.30 -13.06
C GLY A 16 22.99 -22.37 -12.12
N LEU A 17 24.28 -22.26 -12.30
CA LEU A 17 25.14 -21.34 -11.54
C LEU A 17 24.79 -19.88 -11.83
N THR A 18 24.58 -19.51 -13.09
CA THR A 18 24.17 -18.15 -13.47
C THR A 18 22.83 -17.77 -12.86
N LEU A 19 21.86 -18.69 -12.91
CA LEU A 19 20.55 -18.48 -12.28
C LEU A 19 20.66 -18.34 -10.77
N ALA A 20 21.48 -19.19 -10.13
CA ALA A 20 21.72 -19.10 -8.69
C ALA A 20 22.38 -17.78 -8.28
N VAL A 21 23.34 -17.29 -9.07
CA VAL A 21 23.99 -16.00 -8.86
C VAL A 21 23.00 -14.86 -9.06
N LEU A 22 22.17 -14.90 -10.10
CA LEU A 22 21.12 -13.89 -10.32
C LEU A 22 20.12 -13.86 -9.16
N LEU A 23 19.64 -15.02 -8.73
CA LEU A 23 18.75 -15.13 -7.57
C LEU A 23 19.40 -14.63 -6.28
N TYR A 24 20.67 -14.98 -6.06
CA TYR A 24 21.44 -14.48 -4.92
C TYR A 24 21.52 -12.95 -4.91
N TYR A 25 21.84 -12.33 -6.05
CA TYR A 25 21.90 -10.87 -6.18
C TYR A 25 20.52 -10.20 -6.12
N THR A 26 19.46 -10.89 -6.47
CA THR A 26 18.08 -10.38 -6.32
C THR A 26 17.64 -10.30 -4.84
N VAL A 27 18.16 -11.22 -4.02
CA VAL A 27 17.68 -11.41 -2.63
C VAL A 27 18.63 -10.84 -1.57
N ASN A 28 19.92 -10.75 -1.82
CA ASN A 28 20.88 -10.63 -0.71
C ASN A 28 21.88 -9.46 -0.69
N PRO A 29 22.59 -9.03 -1.72
CA PRO A 29 23.74 -8.12 -1.52
C PRO A 29 23.41 -6.63 -1.57
N LYS A 30 22.25 -6.25 -2.03
CA LYS A 30 21.91 -4.85 -2.29
C LYS A 30 20.97 -4.24 -1.22
N LEU A 31 20.46 -5.08 -0.33
CA LEU A 31 19.69 -4.58 0.79
C LEU A 31 20.65 -4.09 1.87
N PRO A 32 20.37 -2.95 2.51
CA PRO A 32 21.16 -2.48 3.63
C PRO A 32 21.19 -3.53 4.74
N ALA A 33 22.28 -3.56 5.49
CA ALA A 33 22.32 -4.36 6.71
C ALA A 33 21.30 -3.80 7.71
N TYR A 34 20.63 -4.68 8.44
CA TYR A 34 19.83 -4.24 9.58
C TYR A 34 20.75 -3.68 10.65
N VAL A 35 20.47 -2.46 11.08
CA VAL A 35 21.15 -1.82 12.20
C VAL A 35 20.17 -1.76 13.37
N PRO A 36 20.38 -2.54 14.43
CA PRO A 36 19.48 -2.53 15.57
C PRO A 36 19.52 -1.19 16.29
N VAL A 37 18.36 -0.70 16.69
CA VAL A 37 18.24 0.50 17.54
C VAL A 37 18.23 0.09 19.01
N GLN A 38 18.84 0.91 19.86
CA GLN A 38 18.92 0.65 21.30
C GLN A 38 17.56 0.87 21.98
N GLN A 39 16.82 1.86 21.48
CA GLN A 39 15.53 2.26 22.02
C GLN A 39 14.66 2.87 20.92
N VAL A 40 13.36 2.55 20.95
CA VAL A 40 12.33 3.22 20.16
C VAL A 40 11.57 4.19 21.05
N HIS A 41 11.55 5.46 20.68
CA HIS A 41 10.72 6.50 21.28
C HIS A 41 9.43 6.63 20.50
N TYR A 42 8.33 6.81 21.19
CA TYR A 42 7.01 7.02 20.60
C TYR A 42 6.52 8.44 20.88
N GLN A 43 5.67 8.94 20.03
CA GLN A 43 4.94 10.19 20.25
C GLN A 43 3.94 10.02 21.39
N ASP A 44 3.88 10.97 22.34
CA ASP A 44 3.01 10.91 23.52
C ASP A 44 1.52 11.07 23.21
N GLN A 45 1.22 11.55 22.00
CA GLN A 45 -0.14 11.90 21.57
C GLN A 45 -1.04 10.70 21.29
N TRP A 46 -0.48 9.51 21.21
CA TRP A 46 -1.20 8.27 20.91
C TRP A 46 -0.86 7.20 21.94
N SER A 47 -1.89 6.52 22.45
CA SER A 47 -1.70 5.45 23.43
C SER A 47 -1.08 4.19 22.82
N ALA A 48 -0.54 3.31 23.64
CA ALA A 48 -0.09 1.99 23.18
C ALA A 48 -1.25 1.15 22.61
N ALA A 49 -2.47 1.34 23.12
CA ALA A 49 -3.67 0.66 22.61
C ALA A 49 -4.06 1.18 21.22
N ASP A 50 -3.96 2.48 20.97
CA ASP A 50 -4.19 3.07 19.64
C ASP A 50 -3.18 2.52 18.63
N ARG A 51 -1.89 2.45 19.00
CA ARG A 51 -0.84 1.86 18.15
C ARG A 51 -1.11 0.40 17.85
N GLN A 52 -1.47 -0.40 18.88
CA GLN A 52 -1.79 -1.80 18.69
C GLN A 52 -2.97 -1.98 17.71
N THR A 53 -4.02 -1.19 17.85
CA THR A 53 -5.16 -1.18 16.92
C THR A 53 -4.71 -0.80 15.51
N TYR A 54 -4.00 0.29 15.35
CA TYR A 54 -3.56 0.78 14.05
C TYR A 54 -2.58 -0.16 13.36
N TYR A 55 -1.63 -0.75 14.10
CA TYR A 55 -0.60 -1.61 13.53
C TYR A 55 -1.13 -2.96 13.07
N PHE A 56 -2.09 -3.53 13.79
CA PHE A 56 -2.42 -4.94 13.63
C PHE A 56 -3.90 -5.24 13.38
N THR A 57 -4.77 -4.23 13.21
CA THR A 57 -6.14 -4.48 12.78
C THR A 57 -6.14 -4.84 11.29
N PRO A 58 -6.63 -6.05 10.90
CA PRO A 58 -6.58 -6.48 9.53
C PRO A 58 -7.55 -5.71 8.64
N GLN A 59 -7.18 -5.52 7.38
CA GLN A 59 -7.97 -4.80 6.38
C GLN A 59 -8.63 -5.72 5.35
N GLY A 60 -8.21 -6.99 5.31
CA GLY A 60 -8.64 -7.96 4.32
C GLY A 60 -7.72 -8.02 3.11
N THR A 61 -6.54 -7.41 3.15
CA THR A 61 -5.52 -7.67 2.15
C THR A 61 -5.02 -9.10 2.33
N GLN A 62 -4.94 -9.87 1.24
CA GLN A 62 -4.54 -11.28 1.33
C GLN A 62 -3.20 -11.55 0.66
N VAL A 63 -2.48 -10.49 0.30
CA VAL A 63 -1.18 -10.59 -0.37
C VAL A 63 -1.20 -11.67 -1.47
N LYS A 64 -2.16 -11.58 -2.41
CA LYS A 64 -2.40 -12.59 -3.48
C LYS A 64 -2.76 -13.99 -2.96
N GLY A 65 -3.46 -14.07 -1.83
CA GLY A 65 -3.90 -15.34 -1.23
C GLY A 65 -2.80 -16.08 -0.45
N LEU A 66 -1.78 -15.37 0.01
CA LEU A 66 -0.70 -15.97 0.80
C LEU A 66 -1.19 -16.32 2.21
N HIS A 67 -1.09 -17.60 2.60
CA HIS A 67 -1.40 -18.05 3.95
C HIS A 67 -0.37 -17.53 4.95
N TYR A 68 -0.82 -17.17 6.14
CA TYR A 68 0.04 -16.64 7.21
C TYR A 68 1.07 -17.67 7.70
N ASP A 69 0.64 -18.90 7.89
CA ASP A 69 1.51 -20.03 8.29
C ASP A 69 2.55 -20.35 7.21
N TRP A 70 2.17 -20.25 5.94
CA TRP A 70 3.14 -20.41 4.85
C TRP A 70 4.20 -19.31 4.90
N PHE A 71 3.78 -18.05 5.03
CA PHE A 71 4.71 -16.92 5.11
C PHE A 71 5.72 -17.07 6.24
N THR A 72 5.25 -17.47 7.42
CA THR A 72 6.12 -17.67 8.59
C THR A 72 7.00 -18.92 8.50
N ALA A 73 6.60 -19.92 7.70
CA ALA A 73 7.35 -21.15 7.48
C ALA A 73 8.36 -21.06 6.32
N LEU A 74 8.25 -20.05 5.42
CA LEU A 74 9.17 -19.90 4.30
C LEU A 74 10.62 -19.73 4.78
N GLU A 75 11.55 -20.32 4.01
CA GLU A 75 12.98 -20.11 4.16
C GLU A 75 13.52 -19.19 3.05
N LEU A 76 14.65 -18.55 3.30
CA LEU A 76 15.38 -17.82 2.25
C LEU A 76 15.87 -18.79 1.17
N PRO A 77 16.05 -18.35 -0.09
CA PRO A 77 16.39 -19.26 -1.20
C PRO A 77 17.63 -20.11 -0.97
N PHE A 78 18.65 -19.56 -0.32
CA PHE A 78 19.98 -20.20 -0.17
C PHE A 78 20.36 -20.54 1.27
N SER A 79 19.44 -20.44 2.23
CA SER A 79 19.68 -20.80 3.63
C SER A 79 18.39 -21.36 4.26
N GLU A 80 18.49 -21.83 5.49
CA GLU A 80 17.35 -22.27 6.30
C GLU A 80 16.81 -21.13 7.20
N GLN A 81 17.38 -19.93 7.09
CA GLN A 81 16.85 -18.76 7.78
C GLN A 81 15.42 -18.49 7.32
N ARG A 82 14.53 -18.16 8.27
CA ARG A 82 13.14 -17.81 7.96
C ARG A 82 13.07 -16.50 7.19
N PHE A 83 12.28 -16.50 6.12
CA PHE A 83 11.98 -15.28 5.36
C PHE A 83 11.31 -14.23 6.24
N ALA A 84 10.41 -14.66 7.11
CA ALA A 84 9.68 -13.82 8.05
C ALA A 84 10.50 -13.37 9.28
N ALA A 85 11.81 -13.68 9.34
CA ALA A 85 12.66 -13.18 10.42
C ALA A 85 12.63 -11.64 10.47
N PRO A 86 12.33 -11.02 11.63
CA PRO A 86 12.16 -9.57 11.72
C PRO A 86 13.35 -8.78 11.19
N GLU A 87 14.58 -9.22 11.51
CA GLU A 87 15.82 -8.57 11.05
C GLU A 87 15.99 -8.65 9.53
N TYR A 88 15.49 -9.71 8.90
CA TYR A 88 15.51 -9.82 7.44
C TYR A 88 14.47 -8.89 6.81
N LEU A 89 13.26 -8.85 7.36
CA LEU A 89 12.19 -7.95 6.90
C LEU A 89 12.56 -6.47 7.09
N ALA A 90 13.26 -6.14 8.18
CA ALA A 90 13.75 -4.79 8.43
C ALA A 90 14.72 -4.28 7.36
N ARG A 91 15.44 -5.16 6.67
CA ARG A 91 16.32 -4.78 5.55
C ARG A 91 15.57 -4.19 4.35
N PHE A 92 14.28 -4.48 4.22
CA PHE A 92 13.40 -3.87 3.23
C PHE A 92 12.78 -2.55 3.72
N GLY A 93 13.11 -2.11 4.93
CA GLY A 93 12.56 -0.90 5.53
C GLY A 93 11.30 -1.10 6.37
N PHE A 94 10.88 -2.37 6.62
CA PHE A 94 9.80 -2.63 7.57
C PHE A 94 10.27 -2.42 9.01
N LEU A 95 9.39 -1.85 9.82
CA LEU A 95 9.75 -1.42 11.17
C LEU A 95 9.51 -2.52 12.20
N ILE A 96 10.54 -2.81 13.00
CA ILE A 96 10.45 -3.72 14.13
C ILE A 96 10.42 -2.92 15.43
N ASP A 97 9.66 -3.43 16.40
CA ASP A 97 9.72 -2.94 17.77
C ASP A 97 10.41 -3.98 18.65
N PRO A 98 11.58 -3.66 19.24
CA PRO A 98 12.28 -4.60 20.11
C PRO A 98 11.47 -5.04 21.34
N LYS A 99 10.46 -4.26 21.73
CA LYS A 99 9.57 -4.56 22.86
C LYS A 99 8.23 -5.19 22.45
N GLN A 100 8.01 -5.40 21.14
CA GLN A 100 6.80 -6.02 20.65
C GLN A 100 6.70 -7.47 21.12
N VAL A 101 5.52 -7.85 21.56
CA VAL A 101 5.19 -9.23 21.96
C VAL A 101 4.17 -9.82 21.01
N PRO A 102 4.16 -11.15 20.83
CA PRO A 102 3.13 -11.82 20.03
C PRO A 102 1.72 -11.51 20.53
N THR A 103 0.81 -11.29 19.59
CA THR A 103 -0.62 -11.08 19.85
C THR A 103 -1.48 -12.05 19.05
N THR A 104 -2.78 -12.06 19.31
CA THR A 104 -3.71 -12.87 18.51
C THR A 104 -3.67 -12.51 17.03
N GLN A 105 -3.54 -11.22 16.71
CA GLN A 105 -3.49 -10.72 15.34
C GLN A 105 -2.10 -10.89 14.71
N ASN A 106 -1.04 -10.88 15.51
CA ASN A 106 0.34 -11.03 15.06
C ASN A 106 1.13 -12.03 15.94
N PRO A 107 0.80 -13.34 15.88
CA PRO A 107 1.46 -14.36 16.72
C PRO A 107 2.92 -14.63 16.30
N GLY A 108 3.30 -14.31 15.07
CA GLY A 108 4.66 -14.45 14.56
C GLY A 108 5.58 -13.27 14.91
N ASN A 109 5.09 -12.30 15.66
CA ASN A 109 5.84 -11.08 16.01
C ASN A 109 6.45 -10.38 14.80
N LEU A 110 5.68 -10.31 13.71
CA LEU A 110 6.08 -9.68 12.45
C LEU A 110 6.16 -8.16 12.60
N PRO A 111 6.86 -7.45 11.69
CA PRO A 111 6.97 -5.99 11.71
C PRO A 111 5.64 -5.26 11.76
N VAL A 112 5.69 -3.96 12.09
CA VAL A 112 4.54 -3.04 12.05
C VAL A 112 3.81 -3.16 10.72
N GLY A 113 2.49 -3.32 10.79
CA GLY A 113 1.63 -3.43 9.62
C GLY A 113 1.48 -4.84 9.05
N PHE A 114 2.12 -5.86 9.65
CA PHE A 114 1.88 -7.26 9.27
C PHE A 114 0.97 -7.92 10.29
N THR A 115 -0.12 -8.50 9.82
CA THR A 115 -1.12 -9.15 10.65
C THR A 115 -1.70 -10.37 9.94
N ARG A 116 -2.68 -11.01 10.55
CA ARG A 116 -3.43 -12.12 9.93
C ARG A 116 -4.92 -11.92 10.07
N HIS A 117 -5.66 -12.47 9.13
CA HIS A 117 -7.12 -12.57 9.25
C HIS A 117 -7.64 -13.87 8.67
N THR A 118 -8.91 -14.16 8.99
CA THR A 118 -9.66 -15.30 8.46
C THR A 118 -10.92 -14.78 7.78
N ASN A 119 -11.22 -15.26 6.57
CA ASN A 119 -12.48 -14.93 5.91
C ASN A 119 -13.65 -15.62 6.62
N ALA A 120 -14.83 -15.03 6.56
CA ALA A 120 -16.04 -15.64 7.11
C ALA A 120 -16.27 -17.04 6.51
N GLY A 121 -16.52 -18.02 7.37
CA GLY A 121 -16.75 -19.41 6.95
C GLY A 121 -15.50 -20.20 6.53
N SER A 122 -14.30 -19.62 6.68
CA SER A 122 -13.02 -20.29 6.39
C SER A 122 -12.21 -20.52 7.67
N SER A 123 -11.38 -21.58 7.66
CA SER A 123 -10.33 -21.78 8.67
C SER A 123 -8.97 -21.26 8.22
N VAL A 124 -8.83 -20.86 6.96
CA VAL A 124 -7.57 -20.39 6.40
C VAL A 124 -7.23 -19.00 6.92
N GLN A 125 -6.02 -18.86 7.44
CA GLN A 125 -5.47 -17.59 7.90
C GLN A 125 -4.58 -17.00 6.81
N TYR A 126 -4.92 -15.80 6.35
CA TYR A 126 -4.16 -15.09 5.33
C TYR A 126 -3.23 -14.07 5.96
N LEU A 127 -2.06 -13.86 5.34
CA LEU A 127 -1.22 -12.72 5.63
C LEU A 127 -1.94 -11.45 5.20
N ASP A 128 -1.97 -10.46 6.07
CA ASP A 128 -2.57 -9.14 5.81
C ASP A 128 -1.52 -8.05 6.03
N ILE A 129 -1.51 -7.05 5.15
CA ILE A 129 -0.68 -5.85 5.26
C ILE A 129 -1.60 -4.66 5.48
N THR A 130 -1.43 -3.97 6.60
CA THR A 130 -2.29 -2.87 7.04
C THR A 130 -1.77 -1.49 6.61
N CYS A 131 -2.58 -0.44 6.74
CA CYS A 131 -2.17 0.97 6.53
C CYS A 131 -0.86 1.30 7.24
N ALA A 132 -0.63 0.73 8.43
CA ALA A 132 0.55 1.01 9.24
C ALA A 132 1.87 0.59 8.57
N ALA A 133 1.86 -0.41 7.67
CA ALA A 133 3.05 -0.81 6.94
C ALA A 133 3.59 0.32 6.05
N CYS A 134 2.68 1.07 5.41
CA CYS A 134 3.02 2.18 4.51
C CYS A 134 3.02 3.55 5.22
N HIS A 135 2.24 3.68 6.29
CA HIS A 135 2.04 4.95 6.97
C HIS A 135 2.54 4.94 8.43
N THR A 136 3.72 4.37 8.65
CA THR A 136 4.48 4.53 9.89
C THR A 136 5.94 4.75 9.51
N GLY A 137 6.48 5.90 9.87
CA GLY A 137 7.88 6.26 9.63
C GLY A 137 8.76 6.06 10.87
N GLU A 138 10.06 6.19 10.69
CA GLU A 138 11.01 6.16 11.79
C GLU A 138 12.24 7.01 11.48
N LEU A 139 12.65 7.84 12.43
CA LEU A 139 13.87 8.65 12.35
C LEU A 139 14.93 8.07 13.28
N HIS A 140 16.12 7.82 12.76
CA HIS A 140 17.24 7.31 13.54
C HIS A 140 18.20 8.43 13.94
N TYR A 141 18.54 8.51 15.21
CA TYR A 141 19.48 9.49 15.75
C TYR A 141 20.31 8.91 16.89
N LYS A 142 21.63 8.88 16.73
CA LYS A 142 22.59 8.40 17.75
C LYS A 142 22.24 7.03 18.35
N GLY A 143 21.87 6.07 17.48
CA GLY A 143 21.52 4.70 17.89
C GLY A 143 20.12 4.55 18.51
N GLN A 144 19.33 5.60 18.55
CA GLN A 144 17.94 5.61 18.98
C GLN A 144 17.01 5.83 17.79
N ALA A 145 15.78 5.40 17.90
CA ALA A 145 14.73 5.63 16.90
C ALA A 145 13.58 6.45 17.49
N LEU A 146 13.02 7.34 16.69
CA LEU A 146 11.75 8.00 16.95
C LEU A 146 10.71 7.45 15.97
N ARG A 147 9.70 6.77 16.46
CA ARG A 147 8.59 6.23 15.68
C ARG A 147 7.61 7.35 15.35
N ILE A 148 7.26 7.47 14.06
CA ILE A 148 6.34 8.49 13.53
C ILE A 148 5.08 7.77 13.06
N ASP A 149 4.13 7.61 13.98
CA ASP A 149 2.84 7.01 13.68
C ASP A 149 2.08 7.87 12.65
N GLY A 150 1.51 7.24 11.64
CA GLY A 150 0.88 7.93 10.52
C GLY A 150 1.85 8.64 9.57
N GLY A 151 3.17 8.51 9.77
CA GLY A 151 4.17 9.09 8.89
C GLY A 151 4.47 8.24 7.66
N SER A 152 5.38 8.72 6.78
CA SER A 152 5.78 7.99 5.57
C SER A 152 6.76 6.85 5.91
N ALA A 153 6.41 5.62 5.57
CA ALA A 153 7.33 4.48 5.64
C ALA A 153 8.41 4.59 4.55
N GLN A 154 9.56 3.94 4.79
CA GLN A 154 10.68 3.91 3.84
C GLN A 154 10.95 2.48 3.33
N HIS A 155 9.93 1.65 3.25
CA HIS A 155 10.08 0.28 2.75
C HIS A 155 10.10 0.19 1.22
N VAL A 156 10.59 -0.96 0.73
CA VAL A 156 10.67 -1.30 -0.69
C VAL A 156 9.78 -2.51 -0.93
N LEU A 157 8.48 -2.27 -1.21
CA LEU A 157 7.45 -3.30 -1.33
C LEU A 157 7.36 -3.97 -2.71
N PRO A 158 7.50 -3.30 -3.87
CA PRO A 158 7.06 -3.81 -5.16
C PRO A 158 7.65 -5.16 -5.56
N SER A 159 6.87 -5.96 -6.31
CA SER A 159 7.29 -7.29 -6.80
C SER A 159 7.96 -7.26 -8.17
N SER A 160 7.81 -6.19 -8.95
CA SER A 160 8.31 -6.09 -10.31
C SER A 160 9.82 -5.85 -10.37
N VAL A 161 10.48 -6.53 -11.32
CA VAL A 161 11.85 -6.28 -11.74
C VAL A 161 11.75 -5.56 -13.08
N PRO A 162 12.45 -4.49 -13.32
CA PRO A 162 13.66 -3.90 -12.71
C PRO A 162 13.41 -2.59 -11.93
N THR A 163 12.24 -2.34 -11.42
CA THR A 163 11.83 -1.06 -10.85
C THR A 163 12.60 -0.65 -9.58
N VAL A 164 13.32 -1.57 -8.94
CA VAL A 164 14.08 -1.29 -7.72
C VAL A 164 15.51 -1.79 -7.83
N ARG A 165 16.47 -0.86 -7.80
CA ARG A 165 17.87 -1.21 -7.65
C ARG A 165 18.10 -1.72 -6.22
N GLY A 166 18.50 -2.99 -6.11
CA GLY A 166 18.86 -3.54 -4.80
C GLY A 166 17.92 -4.60 -4.27
N GLY A 167 16.84 -4.89 -4.99
CA GLY A 167 15.83 -5.87 -4.59
C GLY A 167 14.71 -5.25 -3.76
N SER A 168 13.60 -5.96 -3.71
CA SER A 168 12.41 -5.55 -2.97
C SER A 168 11.85 -6.74 -2.19
N PHE A 169 10.98 -6.45 -1.23
CA PHE A 169 10.25 -7.47 -0.49
C PHE A 169 9.51 -8.43 -1.42
N GLY A 170 8.75 -7.90 -2.39
CA GLY A 170 8.00 -8.73 -3.33
C GLY A 170 8.87 -9.62 -4.19
N GLN A 171 10.02 -9.13 -4.68
CA GLN A 171 10.98 -9.95 -5.44
C GLN A 171 11.57 -11.07 -4.57
N ALA A 172 11.98 -10.74 -3.35
CA ALA A 172 12.54 -11.70 -2.41
C ALA A 172 11.51 -12.76 -1.99
N LEU A 173 10.24 -12.36 -1.82
CA LEU A 173 9.13 -13.26 -1.53
C LEU A 173 8.91 -14.26 -2.67
N VAL A 174 8.82 -13.78 -3.91
CA VAL A 174 8.67 -14.64 -5.10
C VAL A 174 9.85 -15.61 -5.23
N ALA A 175 11.07 -15.14 -5.00
CA ALA A 175 12.25 -16.00 -5.03
C ALA A 175 12.21 -17.10 -3.95
N SER A 176 11.77 -16.77 -2.74
CA SER A 176 11.64 -17.73 -1.63
C SER A 176 10.50 -18.73 -1.87
N LEU A 177 9.36 -18.29 -2.40
CA LEU A 177 8.28 -19.19 -2.83
C LEU A 177 8.75 -20.16 -3.92
N ALA A 178 9.44 -19.65 -4.94
CA ALA A 178 9.98 -20.50 -6.02
C ALA A 178 11.03 -21.49 -5.49
N ALA A 179 11.99 -21.04 -4.67
CA ALA A 179 12.99 -21.89 -4.07
C ALA A 179 12.37 -22.99 -3.20
N THR A 180 11.31 -22.67 -2.43
CA THR A 180 10.57 -23.64 -1.62
C THR A 180 9.88 -24.68 -2.50
N TYR A 181 9.21 -24.27 -3.58
CA TYR A 181 8.49 -25.19 -4.47
C TYR A 181 9.41 -26.13 -5.26
N TYR A 182 10.51 -25.58 -5.83
CA TYR A 182 11.40 -26.34 -6.73
C TYR A 182 12.49 -27.12 -6.00
N ASN A 183 12.80 -26.82 -4.73
CA ASN A 183 13.75 -27.58 -3.94
C ASN A 183 12.98 -28.59 -3.04
N PRO A 184 13.09 -29.93 -3.30
CA PRO A 184 12.33 -30.93 -2.56
C PRO A 184 12.64 -30.94 -1.04
N TRP A 185 13.88 -30.68 -0.64
CA TRP A 185 14.24 -30.66 0.80
C TRP A 185 13.66 -29.42 1.50
N LYS A 186 13.65 -28.26 0.82
CA LYS A 186 12.98 -27.06 1.36
C LYS A 186 11.48 -27.27 1.47
N PHE A 187 10.85 -27.85 0.43
CA PHE A 187 9.42 -28.14 0.46
C PHE A 187 9.06 -29.12 1.57
N GLU A 188 9.88 -30.14 1.78
CA GLU A 188 9.68 -31.12 2.86
C GLU A 188 9.67 -30.44 4.24
N ARG A 189 10.71 -29.62 4.55
CA ARG A 189 10.78 -28.89 5.83
C ARG A 189 9.61 -27.91 6.00
N PHE A 190 9.30 -27.17 4.93
CA PHE A 190 8.16 -26.26 4.87
C PHE A 190 6.84 -26.99 5.17
N ALA A 191 6.57 -28.08 4.45
CA ALA A 191 5.34 -28.85 4.58
C ALA A 191 5.19 -29.47 5.98
N ARG A 192 6.27 -29.99 6.56
CA ARG A 192 6.27 -30.49 7.95
C ARG A 192 5.99 -29.36 8.95
N THR A 193 6.54 -28.19 8.73
CA THR A 193 6.30 -27.02 9.59
C THR A 193 4.84 -26.58 9.54
N VAL A 194 4.24 -26.52 8.33
CA VAL A 194 2.86 -26.06 8.12
C VAL A 194 1.83 -27.10 8.58
N LEU A 195 2.05 -28.37 8.29
CA LEU A 195 1.05 -29.42 8.49
C LEU A 195 1.20 -30.15 9.84
N GLY A 196 2.41 -30.19 10.41
CA GLY A 196 2.66 -30.97 11.63
C GLY A 196 2.22 -32.44 11.45
N ASP A 197 1.37 -32.91 12.32
CA ASP A 197 0.87 -34.30 12.30
C ASP A 197 0.05 -34.64 11.03
N ARG A 198 -0.49 -33.64 10.34
CA ARG A 198 -1.26 -33.83 9.10
C ARG A 198 -0.38 -34.06 7.87
N TYR A 199 0.96 -33.98 8.02
CA TYR A 199 1.89 -34.08 6.90
C TYR A 199 1.67 -35.33 6.03
N ALA A 200 1.53 -36.50 6.64
CA ALA A 200 1.38 -37.74 5.90
C ALA A 200 0.14 -37.77 5.00
N ALA A 201 -0.95 -37.12 5.42
CA ALA A 201 -2.23 -37.10 4.71
C ALA A 201 -2.34 -35.93 3.70
N GLU A 202 -1.75 -34.77 4.00
CA GLU A 202 -2.09 -33.51 3.31
C GLU A 202 -0.93 -32.89 2.50
N HIS A 203 0.31 -33.42 2.58
CA HIS A 203 1.45 -32.79 1.91
C HIS A 203 1.30 -32.70 0.38
N GLY A 204 0.61 -33.66 -0.24
CA GLY A 204 0.32 -33.65 -1.66
C GLY A 204 -0.63 -32.50 -2.06
N GLN A 205 -1.71 -32.31 -1.28
CA GLN A 205 -2.64 -31.21 -1.50
C GLN A 205 -1.97 -29.86 -1.24
N LEU A 206 -1.22 -29.73 -0.14
CA LEU A 206 -0.44 -28.52 0.13
C LEU A 206 0.46 -28.14 -1.04
N ARG A 207 1.09 -29.13 -1.70
CA ARG A 207 1.96 -28.85 -2.86
C ARG A 207 1.19 -28.29 -4.05
N LEU A 208 -0.04 -28.75 -4.29
CA LEU A 208 -0.91 -28.24 -5.35
C LEU A 208 -1.35 -26.78 -5.04
N ASP A 209 -1.81 -26.53 -3.82
CA ASP A 209 -2.27 -25.22 -3.39
C ASP A 209 -1.12 -24.21 -3.39
N PHE A 210 0.04 -24.61 -2.91
CA PHE A 210 1.25 -23.79 -2.94
C PHE A 210 1.68 -23.44 -4.37
N LYS A 211 1.58 -24.40 -5.31
CA LYS A 211 1.83 -24.14 -6.74
C LYS A 211 0.89 -23.11 -7.33
N GLN A 212 -0.40 -23.17 -6.97
CA GLN A 212 -1.40 -22.19 -7.44
C GLN A 212 -1.04 -20.79 -6.95
N SER A 213 -0.70 -20.66 -5.66
CA SER A 213 -0.26 -19.39 -5.07
C SER A 213 1.01 -18.87 -5.75
N LEU A 214 2.05 -19.71 -5.91
CA LEU A 214 3.28 -19.33 -6.62
C LEU A 214 2.98 -18.86 -8.04
N ASN A 215 2.11 -19.55 -8.78
CA ASN A 215 1.75 -19.17 -10.14
C ASN A 215 1.04 -17.81 -10.18
N ALA A 216 0.22 -17.47 -9.19
CA ALA A 216 -0.42 -16.16 -9.09
C ALA A 216 0.64 -15.04 -8.93
N PHE A 217 1.62 -15.22 -8.07
CA PHE A 217 2.73 -14.27 -7.91
C PHE A 217 3.58 -14.15 -9.18
N LEU A 218 3.92 -15.27 -9.81
CA LEU A 218 4.70 -15.28 -11.06
C LEU A 218 3.96 -14.60 -12.22
N LYS A 219 2.64 -14.79 -12.31
CA LYS A 219 1.81 -14.14 -13.33
C LYS A 219 1.87 -12.62 -13.21
N VAL A 220 1.74 -12.08 -11.99
CA VAL A 220 1.84 -10.63 -11.75
C VAL A 220 3.24 -10.11 -12.08
N ALA A 221 4.29 -10.74 -11.56
CA ALA A 221 5.67 -10.35 -11.85
C ALA A 221 5.99 -10.41 -13.36
N TRP A 222 5.47 -11.41 -14.05
CA TRP A 222 5.59 -11.55 -15.50
C TRP A 222 4.88 -10.41 -16.24
N ASN A 223 3.62 -10.12 -15.89
CA ASN A 223 2.85 -9.06 -16.52
C ASN A 223 3.53 -7.70 -16.33
N ASP A 224 3.92 -7.40 -15.10
CA ASP A 224 4.60 -6.14 -14.76
C ASP A 224 5.87 -5.95 -15.60
N THR A 225 6.69 -7.00 -15.70
CA THR A 225 7.96 -6.94 -16.41
C THR A 225 7.78 -6.97 -17.92
N HIS A 226 6.99 -7.93 -18.45
CA HIS A 226 6.85 -8.15 -19.89
C HIS A 226 6.13 -6.97 -20.58
N ARG A 227 5.19 -6.35 -19.90
CA ARG A 227 4.47 -5.18 -20.39
C ARG A 227 5.15 -3.85 -20.04
N GLY A 228 6.23 -3.85 -19.27
CA GLY A 228 6.92 -2.63 -18.84
C GLY A 228 6.01 -1.70 -18.04
N LEU A 229 5.17 -2.25 -17.15
CA LEU A 229 4.10 -1.48 -16.50
C LEU A 229 4.63 -0.41 -15.54
N TYR A 230 5.80 -0.61 -14.94
CA TYR A 230 6.36 0.32 -13.95
C TYR A 230 7.80 0.70 -14.30
N PRO A 231 8.00 1.57 -15.32
CA PRO A 231 9.34 1.95 -15.80
C PRO A 231 10.07 2.89 -14.85
N THR A 232 9.33 3.67 -14.04
CA THR A 232 9.91 4.57 -13.05
C THR A 232 10.20 3.81 -11.77
N GLN A 233 11.39 4.01 -11.20
CA GLN A 233 11.80 3.33 -9.97
C GLN A 233 10.87 3.70 -8.81
N GLU A 234 10.30 2.70 -8.18
CA GLU A 234 9.53 2.80 -6.94
C GLU A 234 10.41 2.44 -5.73
N GLY A 235 10.11 3.07 -4.57
CA GLY A 235 10.82 2.83 -3.32
C GLY A 235 12.26 3.38 -3.27
N PRO A 236 12.84 3.49 -2.09
CA PRO A 236 12.12 3.35 -0.81
C PRO A 236 11.06 4.44 -0.61
N GLY A 237 10.01 4.10 0.12
CA GLY A 237 9.01 5.05 0.60
C GLY A 237 8.01 5.57 -0.43
N ARG A 238 7.98 5.03 -1.65
CA ARG A 238 7.08 5.50 -2.71
C ARG A 238 6.60 4.39 -3.63
N THR A 239 5.40 4.57 -4.18
CA THR A 239 4.83 3.67 -5.19
C THR A 239 3.83 4.43 -6.08
N ASP A 240 3.60 3.95 -7.30
CA ASP A 240 2.49 4.44 -8.13
C ASP A 240 1.18 3.78 -7.67
N ALA A 241 0.60 4.29 -6.59
CA ALA A 241 -0.57 3.70 -5.95
C ALA A 241 -1.75 3.59 -6.92
N PHE A 242 -2.09 4.65 -7.65
CA PHE A 242 -3.21 4.63 -8.61
C PHE A 242 -2.99 3.66 -9.75
N GLY A 243 -1.79 3.64 -10.35
CA GLY A 243 -1.44 2.70 -11.40
C GLY A 243 -1.53 1.25 -10.92
N ARG A 244 -1.09 0.96 -9.70
CA ARG A 244 -1.18 -0.39 -9.12
C ARG A 244 -2.61 -0.80 -8.79
N ILE A 245 -3.42 0.09 -8.20
CA ILE A 245 -4.85 -0.18 -7.92
C ILE A 245 -5.60 -0.43 -9.23
N ALA A 246 -5.39 0.42 -10.24
CA ALA A 246 -6.06 0.29 -11.54
C ALA A 246 -5.64 -0.98 -12.29
N ASN A 247 -4.34 -1.29 -12.33
CA ASN A 247 -3.84 -2.50 -12.98
C ASN A 247 -4.34 -3.77 -12.27
N ALA A 248 -4.40 -3.79 -10.93
CA ALA A 248 -4.97 -4.90 -10.18
C ALA A 248 -6.49 -5.04 -10.41
N SER A 249 -7.23 -3.92 -10.37
CA SER A 249 -8.70 -3.95 -10.48
C SER A 249 -9.20 -4.10 -11.92
N PHE A 250 -8.52 -3.49 -12.90
CA PHE A 250 -9.00 -3.47 -14.27
C PHE A 250 -8.18 -4.37 -15.20
N GLY A 251 -6.85 -4.41 -15.03
CA GLY A 251 -5.96 -5.25 -15.81
C GLY A 251 -6.01 -6.73 -15.43
N ASP A 252 -5.76 -7.02 -14.15
CA ASP A 252 -5.73 -8.41 -13.64
C ASP A 252 -7.13 -9.02 -13.58
N ALA A 253 -8.16 -8.23 -13.17
CA ALA A 253 -9.46 -8.77 -12.82
C ALA A 253 -10.52 -8.64 -13.93
N ILE A 254 -10.32 -7.79 -14.96
CA ILE A 254 -11.29 -7.62 -16.06
C ILE A 254 -10.69 -8.04 -17.40
N SER A 255 -9.69 -7.30 -17.90
CA SER A 255 -9.05 -7.58 -19.20
C SER A 255 -7.60 -7.11 -19.23
N PRO A 256 -6.67 -7.89 -19.79
CA PRO A 256 -5.30 -7.45 -20.03
C PRO A 256 -5.17 -6.20 -20.90
N ASP A 257 -6.18 -5.82 -21.68
CA ASP A 257 -6.21 -4.60 -22.48
C ASP A 257 -6.35 -3.34 -21.62
N ASN A 258 -6.71 -3.51 -20.36
CA ASN A 258 -6.82 -2.45 -19.37
C ASN A 258 -5.50 -2.16 -18.62
N TYR A 259 -4.41 -2.86 -18.88
CA TYR A 259 -3.15 -2.47 -18.29
C TYR A 259 -2.68 -1.09 -18.79
N ARG A 260 -2.26 -0.26 -17.86
CA ARG A 260 -1.68 1.07 -18.13
C ARG A 260 -0.34 1.21 -17.44
N VAL A 261 0.54 2.01 -18.04
CA VAL A 261 1.86 2.29 -17.46
C VAL A 261 1.69 3.14 -16.20
N GLY A 262 2.20 2.63 -15.08
CA GLY A 262 2.32 3.32 -13.81
C GLY A 262 3.73 3.92 -13.69
N ASN A 263 3.89 5.18 -14.05
CA ASN A 263 5.18 5.87 -14.11
C ASN A 263 5.30 7.05 -13.14
N ALA A 264 4.36 7.18 -12.22
CA ALA A 264 4.24 8.32 -11.32
C ALA A 264 4.25 7.88 -9.83
N PRO A 265 5.35 7.29 -9.32
CA PRO A 265 5.43 6.91 -7.91
C PRO A 265 5.36 8.14 -7.00
N VAL A 266 4.57 8.02 -5.94
CA VAL A 266 4.36 9.03 -4.91
C VAL A 266 4.72 8.51 -3.54
N ASP A 267 5.09 9.42 -2.62
CA ASP A 267 5.28 9.12 -1.21
C ASP A 267 3.99 8.65 -0.56
N TYR A 268 4.13 7.90 0.52
CA TYR A 268 3.02 7.62 1.41
C TYR A 268 2.70 8.87 2.24
N PRO A 269 1.54 9.54 2.00
CA PRO A 269 1.22 10.78 2.69
C PRO A 269 0.97 10.56 4.17
N GLN A 270 1.30 11.57 5.00
CA GLN A 270 0.99 11.51 6.43
C GLN A 270 -0.52 11.43 6.68
N LEU A 271 -0.92 10.73 7.76
CA LEU A 271 -2.33 10.47 8.09
C LEU A 271 -2.90 11.34 9.24
N TRP A 272 -2.04 12.07 9.99
CA TRP A 272 -2.57 12.92 11.06
C TRP A 272 -3.53 13.98 10.51
N ASP A 273 -4.61 14.19 11.23
CA ASP A 273 -5.74 15.06 10.89
C ASP A 273 -6.43 14.77 9.54
N ILE A 274 -6.09 13.66 8.83
CA ILE A 274 -6.64 13.34 7.49
C ILE A 274 -8.17 13.28 7.48
N TRP A 275 -8.79 12.85 8.59
CA TRP A 275 -10.25 12.75 8.73
C TRP A 275 -10.97 14.10 8.66
N THR A 276 -10.21 15.20 8.81
CA THR A 276 -10.73 16.56 8.70
C THR A 276 -10.61 17.15 7.29
N PHE A 277 -9.89 16.51 6.38
CA PHE A 277 -9.68 17.07 5.05
C PHE A 277 -10.92 16.93 4.17
N ASP A 278 -11.20 17.96 3.37
CA ASP A 278 -12.29 17.92 2.38
C ASP A 278 -11.99 16.95 1.23
N TRP A 279 -10.73 16.88 0.80
CA TRP A 279 -10.26 15.97 -0.25
C TRP A 279 -8.91 15.35 0.11
N VAL A 280 -8.74 14.08 -0.25
CA VAL A 280 -7.52 13.31 0.03
C VAL A 280 -6.84 12.82 -1.26
N GLN A 281 -5.77 12.03 -1.14
CA GLN A 281 -4.74 11.78 -2.15
C GLN A 281 -3.93 13.04 -2.48
N TRP A 282 -2.73 12.91 -3.08
CA TRP A 282 -1.88 14.07 -3.39
C TRP A 282 -2.56 15.07 -4.32
N ASN A 283 -3.27 14.56 -5.31
CA ASN A 283 -4.00 15.35 -6.31
C ASN A 283 -5.45 15.69 -5.91
N GLY A 284 -5.86 15.38 -4.67
CA GLY A 284 -7.20 15.67 -4.19
C GLY A 284 -8.31 14.92 -4.93
N SER A 285 -8.07 13.72 -5.43
CA SER A 285 -9.02 12.99 -6.28
C SER A 285 -10.10 12.21 -5.53
N ALA A 286 -9.97 11.97 -4.23
CA ALA A 286 -10.91 11.17 -3.44
C ALA A 286 -11.43 11.95 -2.24
N GLN A 287 -12.64 11.64 -1.79
CA GLN A 287 -13.28 12.30 -0.67
C GLN A 287 -13.67 11.34 0.44
N GLN A 288 -14.53 10.36 0.19
CA GLN A 288 -15.06 9.47 1.21
C GLN A 288 -13.97 8.51 1.74
N PRO A 289 -13.79 8.37 3.08
CA PRO A 289 -12.75 7.53 3.67
C PRO A 289 -12.94 6.04 3.40
N MET A 290 -14.16 5.49 3.48
CA MET A 290 -14.38 4.06 3.31
C MET A 290 -14.08 3.61 1.88
N ALA A 291 -14.58 4.31 0.87
CA ALA A 291 -14.30 4.01 -0.54
C ALA A 291 -12.81 4.12 -0.87
N ARG A 292 -12.12 5.15 -0.30
CA ARG A 292 -10.66 5.28 -0.42
C ARG A 292 -9.95 4.06 0.16
N ASN A 293 -10.28 3.65 1.39
CA ASN A 293 -9.65 2.51 2.07
C ASN A 293 -9.91 1.19 1.34
N ILE A 294 -11.11 1.00 0.79
CA ILE A 294 -11.42 -0.15 -0.07
C ILE A 294 -10.49 -0.15 -1.29
N GLY A 295 -10.36 0.97 -2.00
CA GLY A 295 -9.47 1.09 -3.15
C GLY A 295 -8.02 0.77 -2.80
N GLU A 296 -7.51 1.28 -1.69
CA GLU A 296 -6.15 1.00 -1.20
C GLU A 296 -5.98 -0.48 -0.82
N ALA A 297 -6.95 -1.08 -0.11
CA ALA A 297 -6.90 -2.50 0.23
C ALA A 297 -6.91 -3.39 -1.02
N LEU A 298 -7.69 -3.06 -2.06
CA LEU A 298 -7.67 -3.75 -3.35
C LEU A 298 -6.29 -3.67 -4.01
N GLY A 299 -5.65 -2.50 -3.97
CA GLY A 299 -4.29 -2.30 -4.49
C GLY A 299 -3.21 -3.10 -3.77
N VAL A 300 -3.38 -3.35 -2.47
CA VAL A 300 -2.46 -4.17 -1.66
C VAL A 300 -2.78 -5.67 -1.74
N GLY A 301 -3.89 -6.06 -2.36
CA GLY A 301 -4.21 -7.45 -2.66
C GLY A 301 -5.42 -8.02 -1.96
N ALA A 302 -6.37 -7.20 -1.52
CA ALA A 302 -7.70 -7.68 -1.18
C ALA A 302 -8.34 -8.33 -2.42
N THR A 303 -9.08 -9.41 -2.21
CA THR A 303 -9.73 -10.11 -3.32
C THR A 303 -10.88 -9.28 -3.88
N LEU A 304 -11.10 -9.41 -5.18
CA LEU A 304 -12.20 -8.77 -5.91
C LEU A 304 -12.68 -9.70 -7.01
N SER A 305 -13.98 -9.99 -7.02
CA SER A 305 -14.57 -10.83 -8.05
C SER A 305 -15.62 -10.04 -8.83
N PHE A 306 -15.39 -9.87 -10.13
CA PHE A 306 -16.33 -9.24 -11.06
C PHE A 306 -17.21 -10.24 -11.79
N PHE A 307 -16.74 -11.49 -11.92
CA PHE A 307 -17.37 -12.54 -12.70
C PHE A 307 -17.63 -13.77 -11.83
N ASP A 308 -18.66 -14.52 -12.20
CA ASP A 308 -18.93 -15.83 -11.64
C ASP A 308 -18.00 -16.91 -12.22
N SER A 309 -18.16 -18.16 -11.77
CA SER A 309 -17.37 -19.30 -12.26
C SER A 309 -17.58 -19.64 -13.74
N ALA A 310 -18.67 -19.16 -14.35
CA ALA A 310 -18.98 -19.30 -15.77
C ALA A 310 -18.46 -18.09 -16.60
N GLY A 311 -17.76 -17.13 -15.97
CA GLY A 311 -17.26 -15.94 -16.64
C GLY A 311 -18.34 -14.89 -16.96
N GLN A 312 -19.54 -14.98 -16.35
CA GLN A 312 -20.56 -13.97 -16.51
C GLN A 312 -20.38 -12.85 -15.46
N PRO A 313 -20.60 -11.57 -15.83
CA PRO A 313 -20.46 -10.48 -14.88
C PRO A 313 -21.51 -10.60 -13.77
N LEU A 314 -21.05 -10.48 -12.54
CA LEU A 314 -21.91 -10.44 -11.36
C LEU A 314 -22.86 -9.25 -11.42
N GLN A 315 -24.12 -9.45 -11.04
CA GLN A 315 -25.19 -8.45 -11.18
C GLN A 315 -25.91 -8.22 -9.84
N GLY A 316 -26.50 -7.05 -9.67
CA GLY A 316 -27.36 -6.70 -8.55
C GLY A 316 -26.66 -6.93 -7.18
N ALA A 317 -27.34 -7.62 -6.27
CA ALA A 317 -26.84 -7.87 -4.92
C ALA A 317 -25.57 -8.75 -4.86
N ALA A 318 -25.22 -9.46 -5.93
CA ALA A 318 -23.99 -10.26 -5.99
C ALA A 318 -22.73 -9.44 -6.29
N ARG A 319 -22.85 -8.16 -6.66
CA ARG A 319 -21.70 -7.26 -6.92
C ARG A 319 -21.18 -6.70 -5.63
N TYR A 320 -19.93 -6.59 -5.42
CA TYR A 320 -18.80 -7.39 -5.84
C TYR A 320 -18.19 -7.96 -4.57
N PRO A 321 -18.15 -9.28 -4.39
CA PRO A 321 -17.56 -9.88 -3.21
C PRO A 321 -16.06 -9.55 -3.14
N SER A 322 -15.63 -9.19 -1.94
CA SER A 322 -14.25 -8.84 -1.64
C SER A 322 -13.91 -9.31 -0.22
N SER A 323 -12.61 -9.51 0.03
CA SER A 323 -12.12 -9.80 1.38
C SER A 323 -11.99 -8.56 2.27
N VAL A 324 -12.30 -7.35 1.78
CA VAL A 324 -12.20 -6.11 2.57
C VAL A 324 -13.02 -6.17 3.86
N ARG A 325 -12.48 -5.64 4.94
CA ARG A 325 -13.02 -5.73 6.29
C ARG A 325 -13.51 -4.35 6.75
N VAL A 326 -14.70 -3.96 6.29
CA VAL A 326 -15.23 -2.60 6.47
C VAL A 326 -15.39 -2.20 7.95
N ARG A 327 -15.70 -3.11 8.88
CA ARG A 327 -15.75 -2.78 10.30
C ARG A 327 -14.37 -2.52 10.89
N ASP A 328 -13.36 -3.28 10.46
CA ASP A 328 -11.97 -3.09 10.87
C ASP A 328 -11.38 -1.82 10.24
N LEU A 329 -11.67 -1.53 8.97
CA LEU A 329 -11.33 -0.26 8.33
C LEU A 329 -11.93 0.93 9.07
N ASN A 330 -13.20 0.84 9.49
CA ASN A 330 -13.82 1.88 10.30
C ASN A 330 -13.12 2.05 11.67
N LEU A 331 -12.76 0.95 12.33
CA LEU A 331 -12.01 1.00 13.60
C LEU A 331 -10.66 1.71 13.44
N ILE A 332 -9.96 1.47 12.33
CA ILE A 332 -8.71 2.17 11.99
C ILE A 332 -8.98 3.67 11.80
N GLU A 333 -10.01 4.05 11.02
CA GLU A 333 -10.37 5.46 10.82
C GLU A 333 -10.73 6.17 12.13
N GLU A 334 -11.51 5.54 13.01
CA GLU A 334 -11.83 6.09 14.33
C GLU A 334 -10.57 6.25 15.21
N THR A 335 -9.60 5.36 15.06
CA THR A 335 -8.33 5.46 15.76
C THR A 335 -7.50 6.62 15.21
N LEU A 336 -7.47 6.81 13.90
CA LEU A 336 -6.77 7.91 13.22
C LEU A 336 -7.33 9.30 13.57
N GLN A 337 -8.60 9.42 13.99
CA GLN A 337 -9.15 10.71 14.45
C GLN A 337 -8.41 11.29 15.67
N ARG A 338 -7.78 10.43 16.46
CA ARG A 338 -6.96 10.83 17.63
C ARG A 338 -5.51 11.12 17.28
N LEU A 339 -5.07 10.77 16.09
CA LEU A 339 -3.70 10.97 15.65
C LEU A 339 -3.44 12.43 15.30
N LYS A 340 -2.45 13.04 15.97
CA LYS A 340 -2.05 14.43 15.76
C LYS A 340 -0.65 14.53 15.14
N PRO A 341 -0.33 15.66 14.49
CA PRO A 341 1.01 15.89 13.97
C PRO A 341 2.09 15.72 15.04
N PRO A 342 3.24 15.10 14.72
CA PRO A 342 4.33 14.91 15.67
C PRO A 342 4.91 16.23 16.17
N THR A 343 5.14 16.31 17.47
CA THR A 343 5.83 17.43 18.11
C THR A 343 7.34 17.19 18.14
N TRP A 344 8.12 18.26 18.06
CA TRP A 344 9.59 18.16 18.14
C TRP A 344 10.02 17.65 19.53
N PRO A 345 10.68 16.48 19.64
CA PRO A 345 11.10 15.92 20.92
C PRO A 345 12.43 16.55 21.37
N GLN A 346 12.34 17.60 22.19
CA GLN A 346 13.51 18.37 22.62
C GLN A 346 14.53 17.54 23.40
N ASP A 347 14.07 16.54 24.13
CA ASP A 347 14.94 15.64 24.91
C ASP A 347 15.81 14.76 23.99
N LEU A 348 15.34 14.45 22.79
CA LEU A 348 16.06 13.62 21.83
C LEU A 348 16.95 14.45 20.89
N PHE A 349 16.40 15.54 20.34
CA PHE A 349 17.06 16.34 19.29
C PHE A 349 17.61 17.67 19.76
N GLY A 350 17.39 18.04 21.02
CA GLY A 350 17.76 19.34 21.58
C GLY A 350 16.66 20.39 21.44
N ALA A 351 16.82 21.48 22.16
CA ALA A 351 15.86 22.56 22.21
C ALA A 351 15.78 23.32 20.89
N VAL A 352 14.57 23.75 20.52
CA VAL A 352 14.33 24.64 19.38
C VAL A 352 14.90 26.04 19.70
N ASP A 353 15.67 26.61 18.78
CA ASP A 353 16.10 28.01 18.84
C ASP A 353 14.88 28.94 18.68
N LYS A 354 14.43 29.50 19.80
CA LYS A 354 13.22 30.34 19.83
C LYS A 354 13.32 31.62 19.01
N PRO A 355 14.43 32.36 19.01
CA PRO A 355 14.66 33.51 18.11
C PRO A 355 14.55 33.14 16.64
N LEU A 356 15.24 32.08 16.19
CA LEU A 356 15.15 31.62 14.79
C LEU A 356 13.74 31.12 14.44
N ALA A 357 13.08 30.41 15.34
CA ALA A 357 11.71 29.94 15.15
C ALA A 357 10.72 31.10 14.99
N ALA A 358 10.92 32.22 15.71
CA ALA A 358 10.10 33.43 15.56
C ALA A 358 10.29 34.08 14.18
N GLN A 359 11.52 34.15 13.69
CA GLN A 359 11.83 34.64 12.34
C GLN A 359 11.21 33.72 11.29
N GLY A 360 11.37 32.41 11.41
CA GLY A 360 10.76 31.41 10.53
C GLY A 360 9.24 31.50 10.49
N ARG A 361 8.58 31.78 11.61
CA ARG A 361 7.13 31.98 11.68
C ARG A 361 6.70 33.22 10.87
N ALA A 362 7.44 34.30 10.93
CA ALA A 362 7.16 35.51 10.14
C ALA A 362 7.29 35.21 8.63
N LEU A 363 8.38 34.57 8.22
CA LEU A 363 8.60 34.17 6.83
C LEU A 363 7.53 33.18 6.34
N PHE A 364 7.12 32.22 7.17
CA PHE A 364 6.03 31.29 6.83
C PHE A 364 4.71 32.04 6.62
N ALA A 365 4.37 32.97 7.51
CA ALA A 365 3.14 33.76 7.39
C ALA A 365 3.09 34.58 6.09
N GLU A 366 4.23 35.14 5.69
CA GLU A 366 4.35 35.93 4.49
C GLU A 366 4.34 35.09 3.20
N ASN A 367 5.09 33.96 3.17
CA ASN A 367 5.39 33.27 1.91
C ASN A 367 4.63 31.95 1.73
N CYS A 368 4.15 31.30 2.80
CA CYS A 368 3.65 29.93 2.75
C CYS A 368 2.19 29.79 3.23
N ALA A 369 1.77 30.59 4.21
CA ALA A 369 0.48 30.46 4.87
C ALA A 369 -0.71 30.60 3.89
N GLY A 370 -0.58 31.44 2.85
CA GLY A 370 -1.62 31.62 1.84
C GLY A 370 -2.04 30.37 1.09
N CYS A 371 -1.18 29.33 1.11
CA CYS A 371 -1.48 28.03 0.53
C CYS A 371 -1.62 26.94 1.60
N HIS A 372 -0.79 26.92 2.64
CA HIS A 372 -0.63 25.83 3.60
C HIS A 372 -1.44 25.99 4.89
N VAL A 373 -2.17 27.08 5.07
CA VAL A 373 -3.15 27.27 6.16
C VAL A 373 -4.55 27.19 5.58
N PRO A 374 -5.25 26.04 5.73
CA PRO A 374 -6.60 25.88 5.20
C PRO A 374 -7.62 26.71 5.98
N THR A 375 -8.70 27.08 5.33
CA THR A 375 -9.92 27.53 6.02
C THR A 375 -10.60 26.31 6.66
N VAL A 376 -11.27 26.52 7.79
CA VAL A 376 -11.95 25.46 8.54
C VAL A 376 -13.43 25.81 8.69
N SER A 377 -14.30 24.86 8.33
CA SER A 377 -15.75 24.91 8.58
C SER A 377 -16.19 23.77 9.52
N GLN A 378 -17.47 23.78 9.91
CA GLN A 378 -18.12 22.65 10.58
C GLN A 378 -19.16 22.07 9.61
N GLU A 379 -18.99 20.81 9.21
CA GLU A 379 -19.87 20.15 8.25
C GLU A 379 -20.17 18.72 8.71
N GLY A 380 -21.43 18.31 8.66
CA GLY A 380 -21.84 16.97 9.04
C GLY A 380 -21.44 16.54 10.46
N GLY A 381 -21.19 17.50 11.36
CA GLY A 381 -20.75 17.23 12.74
C GLY A 381 -19.23 17.02 12.91
N ARG A 382 -18.42 17.31 11.88
CA ARG A 382 -16.95 17.29 11.94
C ARG A 382 -16.32 18.61 11.53
N PRO A 383 -15.12 18.95 12.00
CA PRO A 383 -14.32 20.02 11.41
C PRO A 383 -13.86 19.62 10.00
N VAL A 384 -13.98 20.53 9.04
CA VAL A 384 -13.54 20.32 7.65
C VAL A 384 -12.49 21.36 7.29
N GLN A 385 -11.32 20.90 6.91
CA GLN A 385 -10.23 21.71 6.39
C GLN A 385 -10.32 21.75 4.86
N HIS A 386 -10.60 22.94 4.31
CA HIS A 386 -10.66 23.17 2.86
C HIS A 386 -9.25 23.39 2.31
N LEU A 387 -8.72 22.37 1.66
CA LEU A 387 -7.35 22.37 1.15
C LEU A 387 -7.28 23.08 -0.20
N LYS A 388 -6.35 24.04 -0.32
CA LYS A 388 -6.12 24.76 -1.56
C LYS A 388 -5.54 23.84 -2.61
N MET A 389 -6.18 23.76 -3.78
CA MET A 389 -5.68 23.05 -4.94
C MET A 389 -4.87 24.00 -5.83
N LEU A 390 -3.69 23.58 -6.22
CA LEU A 390 -2.77 24.36 -7.05
C LEU A 390 -2.49 23.61 -8.35
N ALA A 391 -2.71 24.27 -9.48
CA ALA A 391 -2.45 23.68 -10.79
C ALA A 391 -0.96 23.27 -10.92
N VAL A 392 -0.71 22.13 -11.56
CA VAL A 392 0.66 21.61 -11.74
C VAL A 392 1.55 22.59 -12.49
N ASP A 393 1.01 23.28 -13.48
CA ASP A 393 1.73 24.29 -14.26
C ASP A 393 2.12 25.53 -13.43
N TYR A 394 1.33 25.84 -12.37
CA TYR A 394 1.63 26.94 -11.46
C TYR A 394 2.76 26.60 -10.49
N ILE A 395 2.75 25.37 -9.94
CA ILE A 395 3.73 24.97 -8.93
C ILE A 395 5.02 24.40 -9.53
N GLY A 396 5.01 23.98 -10.80
CA GLY A 396 6.20 23.53 -11.53
C GLY A 396 6.85 22.24 -10.99
N THR A 397 6.07 21.39 -10.28
CA THR A 397 6.55 20.07 -9.81
C THR A 397 6.17 18.97 -10.80
N ASP A 398 6.61 17.71 -10.54
CA ASP A 398 6.28 16.56 -11.37
C ASP A 398 4.76 16.40 -11.54
N PRO A 399 4.24 16.46 -12.78
CA PRO A 399 2.81 16.38 -13.05
C PRO A 399 2.27 14.93 -13.15
N GLY A 400 3.13 13.93 -13.06
CA GLY A 400 2.85 12.54 -13.45
C GLY A 400 1.57 11.99 -12.86
N THR A 401 1.42 11.99 -11.52
CA THR A 401 0.23 11.46 -10.85
C THR A 401 -1.05 12.22 -11.21
N ALA A 402 -1.00 13.55 -11.27
CA ALA A 402 -2.16 14.35 -11.62
C ALA A 402 -2.59 14.13 -13.07
N ASN A 403 -1.63 14.00 -13.99
CA ASN A 403 -1.90 13.72 -15.40
C ASN A 403 -2.44 12.30 -15.60
N ASN A 404 -1.86 11.27 -14.95
CA ASN A 404 -2.34 9.90 -15.07
C ASN A 404 -3.80 9.77 -14.63
N ILE A 405 -4.20 10.40 -13.54
CA ILE A 405 -5.61 10.42 -13.09
C ILE A 405 -6.53 11.09 -14.11
N ALA A 406 -6.08 12.18 -14.74
CA ALA A 406 -6.88 12.91 -15.71
C ALA A 406 -6.96 12.20 -17.07
N ASP A 407 -5.90 11.49 -17.50
CA ASP A 407 -5.74 11.02 -18.87
C ASP A 407 -5.97 9.53 -19.09
N GLN A 408 -5.67 8.68 -18.08
CA GLN A 408 -5.79 7.24 -18.27
C GLN A 408 -7.25 6.80 -18.41
N ARG A 409 -7.52 5.97 -19.43
CA ARG A 409 -8.84 5.46 -19.77
C ARG A 409 -8.84 3.95 -19.83
N TYR A 410 -9.98 3.35 -19.50
CA TYR A 410 -10.17 1.92 -19.35
C TYR A 410 -11.48 1.47 -20.01
N ASP A 411 -11.53 0.22 -20.47
CA ASP A 411 -12.77 -0.41 -20.95
C ASP A 411 -13.35 -1.30 -19.85
N LEU A 412 -14.43 -0.85 -19.24
CA LEU A 412 -15.19 -1.59 -18.23
C LEU A 412 -16.53 -2.11 -18.76
N SER A 413 -16.75 -2.08 -20.08
CA SER A 413 -18.01 -2.49 -20.70
C SER A 413 -18.37 -3.96 -20.45
N ALA A 414 -17.37 -4.82 -20.22
CA ALA A 414 -17.56 -6.22 -19.85
C ALA A 414 -18.37 -6.39 -18.55
N LEU A 415 -18.36 -5.40 -17.65
CA LEU A 415 -19.09 -5.42 -16.38
C LEU A 415 -20.60 -5.20 -16.54
N ARG A 416 -21.05 -4.69 -17.71
CA ARG A 416 -22.47 -4.47 -18.06
C ARG A 416 -23.22 -3.71 -16.97
N TRP A 417 -22.66 -2.59 -16.49
CA TRP A 417 -23.34 -1.74 -15.50
C TRP A 417 -24.61 -1.12 -16.10
N ASP A 418 -25.69 -1.22 -15.33
CA ASP A 418 -26.94 -0.55 -15.68
C ASP A 418 -26.92 0.90 -15.18
N PRO A 419 -27.20 1.91 -16.03
CA PRO A 419 -27.29 3.31 -15.60
C PRO A 419 -28.26 3.54 -14.45
N ALA A 420 -29.38 2.78 -14.39
CA ALA A 420 -30.32 2.88 -13.28
C ALA A 420 -29.78 2.33 -11.96
N GLU A 421 -28.86 1.36 -12.00
CA GLU A 421 -28.16 0.88 -10.81
C GLU A 421 -27.06 1.84 -10.39
N LEU A 422 -26.30 2.40 -11.33
CA LEU A 422 -25.28 3.41 -11.05
C LEU A 422 -25.88 4.63 -10.36
N ALA A 423 -27.07 5.06 -10.78
CA ALA A 423 -27.77 6.20 -10.18
C ALA A 423 -28.22 5.98 -8.70
N LYS A 424 -28.24 4.72 -8.24
CA LYS A 424 -28.59 4.39 -6.84
C LYS A 424 -27.38 4.39 -5.91
N LEU A 425 -26.17 4.42 -6.45
CA LEU A 425 -24.95 4.46 -5.67
C LEU A 425 -24.69 5.89 -5.21
N ASN A 426 -24.15 6.04 -4.00
CA ASN A 426 -23.80 7.34 -3.44
C ASN A 426 -22.47 7.85 -4.02
N VAL A 427 -22.40 7.96 -5.36
CA VAL A 427 -21.23 8.41 -6.09
C VAL A 427 -21.46 9.80 -6.66
N GLU A 428 -20.58 10.73 -6.33
CA GLU A 428 -20.59 12.08 -6.86
C GLU A 428 -19.37 12.32 -7.75
N LEU A 429 -19.64 12.58 -9.01
CA LEU A 429 -18.58 12.90 -9.99
C LEU A 429 -18.45 14.41 -10.10
N HIS A 430 -17.22 14.88 -10.12
CA HIS A 430 -16.94 16.31 -10.22
C HIS A 430 -15.90 16.59 -11.33
N PRO A 431 -16.26 17.29 -12.40
CA PRO A 431 -17.60 17.84 -12.67
C PRO A 431 -18.64 16.76 -12.96
N THR A 432 -19.90 17.05 -12.64
CA THR A 432 -21.03 16.16 -12.94
C THR A 432 -21.12 15.96 -14.45
N PRO A 433 -21.13 14.71 -14.95
CA PRO A 433 -21.23 14.46 -16.38
C PRO A 433 -22.60 14.91 -16.92
N THR A 434 -22.60 15.54 -18.07
CA THR A 434 -23.82 15.89 -18.82
C THR A 434 -24.36 14.73 -19.65
N GLU A 435 -23.50 13.75 -19.94
CA GLU A 435 -23.81 12.56 -20.74
C GLU A 435 -23.65 11.30 -19.89
N PRO A 436 -24.32 10.18 -20.25
CA PRO A 436 -24.08 8.89 -19.63
C PRO A 436 -22.60 8.48 -19.68
N LEU A 437 -22.15 7.73 -18.68
CA LEU A 437 -20.77 7.26 -18.63
C LEU A 437 -20.48 6.34 -19.83
N ASP A 438 -19.44 6.65 -20.57
CA ASP A 438 -18.90 5.74 -21.59
C ASP A 438 -18.02 4.68 -20.90
N LEU A 439 -18.58 3.49 -20.72
CA LEU A 439 -17.87 2.37 -20.08
C LEU A 439 -16.72 1.81 -20.92
N LYS A 440 -16.66 2.11 -22.23
CA LYS A 440 -15.51 1.73 -23.07
C LYS A 440 -14.34 2.69 -22.95
N ASN A 441 -14.58 3.88 -22.39
CA ASN A 441 -13.57 4.93 -22.28
C ASN A 441 -13.67 5.69 -20.95
N ILE A 442 -13.88 4.93 -19.85
CA ILE A 442 -14.02 5.53 -18.52
C ILE A 442 -12.67 5.92 -17.93
N SER A 443 -12.61 7.03 -17.20
CA SER A 443 -11.39 7.41 -16.48
C SER A 443 -11.13 6.50 -15.28
N VAL A 444 -9.87 6.44 -14.83
CA VAL A 444 -9.46 5.65 -13.66
C VAL A 444 -10.24 6.07 -12.41
N ALA A 445 -10.39 7.37 -12.16
CA ALA A 445 -11.07 7.88 -10.97
C ALA A 445 -12.56 7.48 -10.94
N LYS A 446 -13.27 7.67 -12.04
CA LYS A 446 -14.68 7.27 -12.17
C LYS A 446 -14.86 5.77 -12.09
N GLY A 447 -14.01 5.00 -12.78
CA GLY A 447 -14.05 3.54 -12.74
C GLY A 447 -13.84 3.01 -11.33
N LEU A 448 -12.84 3.51 -10.61
CA LEU A 448 -12.57 3.13 -9.22
C LEU A 448 -13.71 3.57 -8.28
N ALA A 449 -14.30 4.75 -8.48
CA ALA A 449 -15.42 5.21 -7.66
C ALA A 449 -16.60 4.24 -7.70
N TYR A 450 -17.03 3.81 -8.88
CA TYR A 450 -18.12 2.84 -9.01
C TYR A 450 -17.75 1.45 -8.52
N VAL A 451 -16.53 0.98 -8.81
CA VAL A 451 -16.05 -0.31 -8.27
C VAL A 451 -16.06 -0.31 -6.75
N THR A 452 -15.49 0.72 -6.13
CA THR A 452 -15.45 0.83 -4.67
C THR A 452 -16.85 0.99 -4.07
N ALA A 453 -17.77 1.71 -4.72
CA ALA A 453 -19.16 1.83 -4.28
C ALA A 453 -19.90 0.49 -4.27
N PHE A 454 -19.74 -0.34 -5.30
CA PHE A 454 -20.33 -1.68 -5.33
C PHE A 454 -19.69 -2.61 -4.29
N VAL A 455 -18.37 -2.55 -4.12
CA VAL A 455 -17.67 -3.33 -3.09
C VAL A 455 -18.11 -2.91 -1.70
N GLU A 456 -18.22 -1.60 -1.43
CA GLU A 456 -18.70 -1.04 -0.16
C GLU A 456 -20.10 -1.52 0.16
N ASP A 457 -21.05 -1.38 -0.77
CA ASP A 457 -22.44 -1.82 -0.58
C ASP A 457 -22.53 -3.32 -0.30
N HIS A 458 -21.76 -4.15 -1.04
CA HIS A 458 -21.68 -5.58 -0.79
C HIS A 458 -21.09 -5.88 0.60
N ALA A 459 -19.96 -5.28 0.93
CA ALA A 459 -19.25 -5.50 2.19
C ALA A 459 -20.07 -5.03 3.41
N TYR A 460 -20.78 -3.91 3.29
CA TYR A 460 -21.69 -3.43 4.33
C TYR A 460 -22.83 -4.41 4.58
N ARG A 461 -23.48 -4.91 3.54
CA ARG A 461 -24.53 -5.94 3.66
C ARG A 461 -23.96 -7.22 4.29
N ALA A 462 -22.82 -7.70 3.82
CA ALA A 462 -22.19 -8.91 4.34
C ALA A 462 -21.77 -8.77 5.82
N ALA A 463 -21.33 -7.58 6.23
CA ALA A 463 -20.96 -7.27 7.61
C ALA A 463 -22.15 -6.87 8.51
N GLY A 464 -23.38 -6.88 7.99
CA GLY A 464 -24.59 -6.46 8.72
C GLY A 464 -24.56 -5.00 9.17
N VAL A 465 -23.94 -4.12 8.39
CA VAL A 465 -23.91 -2.67 8.65
C VAL A 465 -25.31 -2.10 8.41
N THR A 466 -25.87 -1.50 9.44
CA THR A 466 -27.21 -0.91 9.37
C THR A 466 -27.18 0.46 8.67
N PRO A 467 -28.32 0.92 8.11
CA PRO A 467 -28.42 2.27 7.56
C PRO A 467 -28.07 3.40 8.55
N ALA A 468 -28.26 3.17 9.85
CA ALA A 468 -27.92 4.13 10.90
C ALA A 468 -26.40 4.22 11.16
N GLU A 469 -25.65 3.13 10.94
CA GLU A 469 -24.20 3.08 11.10
C GLU A 469 -23.47 3.69 9.90
N ARG A 470 -24.01 3.53 8.67
CA ARG A 470 -23.34 3.94 7.42
C ARG A 470 -22.82 5.37 7.45
N PRO A 471 -23.58 6.41 7.83
CA PRO A 471 -23.08 7.78 7.80
C PRO A 471 -21.79 7.99 8.58
N ARG A 472 -21.63 7.30 9.73
CA ARG A 472 -20.39 7.39 10.51
C ARG A 472 -19.20 6.73 9.78
N MET A 473 -19.43 5.57 9.19
CA MET A 473 -18.42 4.82 8.44
C MET A 473 -18.02 5.53 7.13
N ASP A 474 -18.96 6.24 6.51
CA ASP A 474 -18.79 7.01 5.28
C ASP A 474 -18.20 8.41 5.53
N GLY A 475 -17.58 8.64 6.69
CA GLY A 475 -16.99 9.94 7.01
C GLY A 475 -18.03 11.02 7.26
N TYR A 476 -19.07 10.70 8.02
CA TYR A 476 -20.21 11.57 8.36
C TYR A 476 -21.16 11.81 7.17
N GLY A 477 -21.38 10.77 6.37
CA GLY A 477 -22.33 10.78 5.27
C GLY A 477 -21.78 11.39 3.98
N LEU A 478 -20.47 11.43 3.83
CA LEU A 478 -19.88 11.88 2.57
C LEU A 478 -20.23 10.94 1.42
N PRO A 479 -20.54 11.48 0.23
CA PRO A 479 -20.62 10.68 -0.98
C PRO A 479 -19.22 10.17 -1.39
N ILE A 480 -19.19 9.18 -2.25
CA ILE A 480 -17.95 8.76 -2.91
C ILE A 480 -17.62 9.80 -3.98
N GLY A 481 -17.04 10.92 -3.53
CA GLY A 481 -16.67 12.02 -4.40
C GLY A 481 -15.36 11.72 -5.14
N VAL A 482 -15.35 11.96 -6.45
CA VAL A 482 -14.14 11.88 -7.28
C VAL A 482 -13.99 13.07 -8.22
N ARG A 483 -12.73 13.49 -8.40
CA ARG A 483 -12.37 14.57 -9.34
C ARG A 483 -11.02 14.28 -10.00
N GLU A 484 -10.81 14.87 -11.18
CA GLU A 484 -9.69 14.58 -12.08
C GLU A 484 -8.89 15.85 -12.38
N LEU A 485 -8.49 16.56 -11.33
CA LEU A 485 -7.78 17.82 -11.48
C LEU A 485 -6.30 17.59 -11.80
N ARG A 486 -5.76 18.38 -12.74
CA ARG A 486 -4.31 18.50 -12.96
C ARG A 486 -3.74 19.47 -11.91
N ALA A 487 -3.81 19.07 -10.66
CA ALA A 487 -3.45 19.91 -9.52
C ALA A 487 -2.97 19.05 -8.36
N TYR A 488 -2.24 19.68 -7.45
CA TYR A 488 -1.90 19.10 -6.16
C TYR A 488 -2.47 19.96 -5.02
N LYS A 489 -2.77 19.31 -3.90
CA LYS A 489 -3.27 20.01 -2.72
C LYS A 489 -2.11 20.53 -1.87
N ALA A 490 -2.23 21.77 -1.42
CA ALA A 490 -1.37 22.35 -0.42
C ALA A 490 -1.79 21.87 0.96
N ARG A 491 -1.10 20.89 1.51
CA ARG A 491 -1.39 20.31 2.84
C ARG A 491 -0.93 21.23 3.97
N PRO A 492 -1.57 21.17 5.15
CA PRO A 492 -1.00 21.72 6.38
C PRO A 492 0.39 21.13 6.65
N LEU A 493 1.34 21.97 7.08
CA LEU A 493 2.75 21.57 7.27
C LEU A 493 3.09 21.17 8.71
N ALA A 494 2.12 21.12 9.62
CA ALA A 494 2.34 20.62 10.96
C ALA A 494 2.89 19.19 10.92
N GLY A 495 4.00 18.94 11.61
CA GLY A 495 4.65 17.62 11.66
C GLY A 495 5.46 17.23 10.42
N VAL A 496 5.48 18.02 9.36
CA VAL A 496 6.17 17.66 8.09
C VAL A 496 7.66 17.42 8.27
N TRP A 497 8.29 18.02 9.28
CA TRP A 497 9.70 17.83 9.63
C TRP A 497 10.06 16.35 9.84
N ALA A 498 9.09 15.54 10.24
CA ALA A 498 9.27 14.14 10.61
C ALA A 498 9.12 13.16 9.44
N THR A 499 8.85 13.62 8.21
CA THR A 499 8.55 12.77 7.05
C THR A 499 9.38 13.10 5.80
N PRO A 500 10.74 13.14 5.91
CA PRO A 500 11.55 13.17 4.70
C PRO A 500 11.43 11.82 3.96
N PRO A 501 11.67 11.82 2.63
CA PRO A 501 11.92 12.94 1.73
C PRO A 501 10.66 13.74 1.42
N PHE A 502 10.81 14.92 0.82
CA PHE A 502 9.75 15.91 0.63
C PHE A 502 9.26 15.99 -0.83
N LEU A 503 8.19 16.74 -1.04
CA LEU A 503 7.28 16.77 -2.18
C LEU A 503 6.46 15.48 -2.29
N HIS A 504 5.45 15.49 -3.17
CA HIS A 504 4.54 14.35 -3.33
C HIS A 504 5.22 13.07 -3.87
N ASN A 505 6.40 13.19 -4.45
CA ASN A 505 7.15 12.08 -5.04
C ASN A 505 8.50 11.80 -4.33
N GLY A 506 8.77 12.45 -3.19
CA GLY A 506 10.00 12.25 -2.42
C GLY A 506 11.29 12.71 -3.13
N SER A 507 11.19 13.63 -4.08
CA SER A 507 12.34 14.06 -4.87
C SER A 507 13.31 14.98 -4.13
N VAL A 508 12.90 15.52 -2.97
CA VAL A 508 13.71 16.48 -2.20
C VAL A 508 14.05 15.90 -0.82
N PRO A 509 15.32 15.57 -0.55
CA PRO A 509 15.68 14.80 0.65
C PRO A 509 15.63 15.60 1.96
N THR A 510 15.79 16.91 1.95
CA THR A 510 15.84 17.73 3.17
C THR A 510 15.00 19.01 3.06
N ILE A 511 14.53 19.54 4.21
CA ILE A 511 13.83 20.84 4.25
C ILE A 511 14.74 21.96 3.78
N TYR A 512 16.04 21.91 4.03
CA TYR A 512 17.00 22.89 3.54
C TYR A 512 16.95 22.96 2.01
N GLN A 513 17.06 21.81 1.35
CA GLN A 513 16.98 21.76 -0.12
C GLN A 513 15.59 22.13 -0.64
N LEU A 514 14.52 21.79 0.10
CA LEU A 514 13.17 22.21 -0.28
C LEU A 514 13.02 23.73 -0.33
N LEU A 515 13.66 24.43 0.59
CA LEU A 515 13.65 25.90 0.67
C LEU A 515 14.75 26.58 -0.16
N SER A 516 15.68 25.81 -0.73
CA SER A 516 16.71 26.32 -1.64
C SER A 516 16.17 26.46 -3.08
N PRO A 517 16.70 27.38 -3.89
CA PRO A 517 16.45 27.43 -5.32
C PRO A 517 16.71 26.08 -6.00
N GLN A 518 15.99 25.81 -7.08
CA GLN A 518 16.05 24.48 -7.73
C GLN A 518 17.46 24.16 -8.27
N ASP A 519 18.16 25.14 -8.79
CA ASP A 519 19.51 25.04 -9.35
C ASP A 519 20.61 24.83 -8.28
N GLU A 520 20.30 25.11 -7.02
CA GLU A 520 21.19 24.87 -5.88
C GLU A 520 20.96 23.51 -5.19
N ARG A 521 19.93 22.76 -5.61
CA ARG A 521 19.63 21.46 -5.02
C ARG A 521 20.60 20.40 -5.54
N SER A 522 21.06 19.52 -4.65
CA SER A 522 21.83 18.33 -5.06
C SER A 522 20.95 17.39 -5.90
N THR A 523 21.49 16.94 -7.02
CA THR A 523 20.86 15.95 -7.90
C THR A 523 21.06 14.52 -7.36
#